data_255218f46baed0975d95d25e8b0ec42d
#
_entry.id   255218f46baed0975d95d25e8b0ec42d
#
_cell.length_a   1.000
_cell.length_b   1.000
_cell.length_c   1.000
_cell.angle_alpha   90.00
_cell.angle_beta   90.00
_cell.angle_gamma   90.00
#
_symmetry.space_group_name_H-M   'P 1'
#
loop_
_entity.id
_entity.type
_entity.pdbx_description
1 polymer ?
#
loop_
_entity_poly.entity_id
_entity_poly.type
_entity_poly.pdbx_seq_one_letter_code
_entity_poly.pdbx_strand_id
1 'polypeptide(L)'
;MVGKVTVTVPAETPIDDVVDVVSTLIRFDTTNTGELETTKGEAECAHWVAAQLEDVGYQVEYLESGAPGRGNVFARLTGADSSRGALLIHGHLDVVPAEPAEWSVHPFSGAVEDGYVWGRGAVDMKDMVGMMIVIARHFRRSGIVPPRDLVFAFVADE
;
A
#
# COMPACT_ATOMS: atom_id res chain seq x y z
N MET A 1 21.53 -0.31 0.71
CA MET A 1 21.24 -0.57 2.14
C MET A 1 19.95 -1.36 2.17
N VAL A 2 19.93 -2.59 2.74
CA VAL A 2 18.72 -3.43 2.75
C VAL A 2 17.71 -2.77 3.67
N GLY A 3 16.52 -2.39 3.13
CA GLY A 3 15.44 -1.84 3.95
C GLY A 3 14.89 -2.92 4.88
N LYS A 4 15.08 -2.77 6.17
CA LYS A 4 14.49 -3.61 7.22
C LYS A 4 13.37 -2.83 7.90
N VAL A 5 12.17 -3.38 7.90
CA VAL A 5 11.08 -2.87 8.72
C VAL A 5 10.90 -3.81 9.90
N THR A 6 11.11 -3.29 11.11
CA THR A 6 10.75 -4.04 12.32
C THR A 6 9.27 -3.82 12.58
N VAL A 7 8.48 -4.86 12.43
CA VAL A 7 7.04 -4.81 12.71
C VAL A 7 6.80 -5.40 14.08
N THR A 8 6.47 -4.54 15.06
CA THR A 8 6.01 -4.99 16.38
C THR A 8 4.50 -4.81 16.40
N VAL A 9 3.75 -5.90 16.24
CA VAL A 9 2.29 -5.90 16.36
C VAL A 9 1.95 -6.12 17.83
N PRO A 10 1.23 -5.19 18.51
CA PRO A 10 0.73 -5.45 19.86
C PRO A 10 -0.23 -6.65 19.83
N ALA A 11 -0.11 -7.57 20.79
CA ALA A 11 -0.84 -8.83 20.85
C ALA A 11 -2.38 -8.73 20.90
N GLU A 12 -2.93 -7.53 21.06
CA GLU A 12 -4.37 -7.27 21.19
C GLU A 12 -4.97 -6.40 20.08
N THR A 13 -4.27 -6.19 18.97
CA THR A 13 -4.78 -5.34 17.89
C THR A 13 -5.67 -6.21 16.98
N PRO A 14 -6.99 -5.95 16.89
CA PRO A 14 -7.89 -6.69 16.01
C PRO A 14 -7.77 -6.22 14.54
N ILE A 15 -6.57 -5.90 14.13
CA ILE A 15 -6.23 -5.40 12.82
C ILE A 15 -5.80 -6.61 11.99
N ASP A 16 -6.24 -6.68 10.73
CA ASP A 16 -5.68 -7.61 9.77
C ASP A 16 -4.16 -7.52 9.84
N ASP A 17 -3.51 -8.62 9.80
CA ASP A 17 -2.08 -8.67 10.04
C ASP A 17 -1.35 -7.76 9.05
N VAL A 18 -0.85 -6.64 9.55
CA VAL A 18 -0.13 -5.67 8.73
C VAL A 18 1.13 -6.26 8.11
N VAL A 19 1.72 -7.27 8.76
CA VAL A 19 2.90 -7.99 8.28
C VAL A 19 2.56 -8.74 7.00
N ASP A 20 1.43 -9.47 6.98
CA ASP A 20 0.97 -10.20 5.81
C ASP A 20 0.63 -9.26 4.66
N VAL A 21 -0.01 -8.13 4.96
CA VAL A 21 -0.33 -7.11 3.96
C VAL A 21 0.94 -6.53 3.34
N VAL A 22 1.91 -6.11 4.16
CA VAL A 22 3.19 -5.55 3.68
C VAL A 22 4.00 -6.60 2.91
N SER A 23 4.09 -7.82 3.44
CA SER A 23 4.72 -8.95 2.76
C SER A 23 4.12 -9.20 1.38
N THR A 24 2.79 -9.15 1.27
CA THR A 24 2.07 -9.33 -0.01
C THR A 24 2.36 -8.17 -0.96
N LEU A 25 2.32 -6.92 -0.49
CA LEU A 25 2.63 -5.74 -1.30
C LEU A 25 4.05 -5.82 -1.90
N ILE A 26 5.03 -6.29 -1.11
CA ILE A 26 6.42 -6.42 -1.56
C ILE A 26 6.55 -7.44 -2.70
N ARG A 27 5.70 -8.46 -2.78
CA ARG A 27 5.75 -9.47 -3.85
C ARG A 27 5.35 -8.93 -5.21
N PHE A 28 4.64 -7.82 -5.27
CA PHE A 28 4.40 -7.12 -6.53
C PHE A 28 5.68 -6.38 -6.95
N ASP A 29 6.25 -6.78 -8.09
CA ASP A 29 7.35 -6.04 -8.72
C ASP A 29 6.79 -4.82 -9.44
N THR A 30 6.76 -3.71 -8.75
CA THR A 30 6.31 -2.40 -9.25
C THR A 30 7.50 -1.49 -9.54
N THR A 31 8.57 -2.05 -10.10
CA THR A 31 9.79 -1.29 -10.39
C THR A 31 9.53 -0.18 -11.38
N ASN A 32 9.80 1.05 -10.95
CA ASN A 32 9.82 2.24 -11.77
C ASN A 32 11.28 2.59 -12.08
N THR A 33 11.62 2.60 -13.37
CA THR A 33 12.97 2.91 -13.83
C THR A 33 13.13 4.36 -14.31
N GLY A 34 12.02 5.12 -14.32
CA GLY A 34 11.93 6.43 -14.94
C GLY A 34 11.69 6.38 -16.46
N GLU A 35 11.81 5.19 -17.09
CA GLU A 35 11.61 4.99 -18.51
C GLU A 35 10.41 4.05 -18.74
N LEU A 36 9.44 4.49 -19.54
CA LEU A 36 8.17 3.76 -19.73
C LEU A 36 8.37 2.34 -20.27
N GLU A 37 9.36 2.15 -21.15
CA GLU A 37 9.63 0.85 -21.78
C GLU A 37 10.14 -0.22 -20.81
N THR A 38 10.71 0.20 -19.68
CA THR A 38 11.35 -0.70 -18.71
C THR A 38 10.66 -0.70 -17.35
N THR A 39 9.76 0.24 -17.10
CA THR A 39 8.91 0.30 -15.90
C THR A 39 7.90 -0.84 -15.90
N LYS A 40 7.75 -1.54 -14.78
CA LYS A 40 6.84 -2.71 -14.65
C LYS A 40 5.37 -2.30 -14.57
N GLY A 41 5.10 -1.13 -14.01
CA GLY A 41 3.76 -0.63 -13.75
C GLY A 41 3.16 -1.16 -12.44
N GLU A 42 2.16 -0.48 -11.96
CA GLU A 42 1.55 -0.69 -10.64
C GLU A 42 0.17 -1.37 -10.71
N ALA A 43 -0.35 -1.64 -11.92
CA ALA A 43 -1.73 -2.08 -12.13
C ALA A 43 -2.11 -3.33 -11.30
N GLU A 44 -1.27 -4.38 -11.28
CA GLU A 44 -1.55 -5.58 -10.48
C GLU A 44 -1.62 -5.26 -8.98
N CYS A 45 -0.66 -4.49 -8.48
CA CYS A 45 -0.63 -4.06 -7.08
C CYS A 45 -1.86 -3.19 -6.75
N ALA A 46 -2.19 -2.24 -7.63
CA ALA A 46 -3.33 -1.35 -7.48
C ALA A 46 -4.66 -2.12 -7.46
N HIS A 47 -4.86 -3.08 -8.36
CA HIS A 47 -6.05 -3.93 -8.34
C HIS A 47 -6.15 -4.77 -7.06
N TRP A 48 -5.04 -5.28 -6.56
CA TRP A 48 -5.03 -5.99 -5.29
C TRP A 48 -5.42 -5.05 -4.13
N VAL A 49 -4.89 -3.82 -4.08
CA VAL A 49 -5.27 -2.80 -3.09
C VAL A 49 -6.75 -2.48 -3.18
N ALA A 50 -7.27 -2.28 -4.39
CA ALA A 50 -8.69 -2.03 -4.62
C ALA A 50 -9.55 -3.16 -4.03
N ALA A 51 -9.21 -4.42 -4.31
CA ALA A 51 -9.92 -5.58 -3.79
C ALA A 51 -9.91 -5.64 -2.26
N GLN A 52 -8.80 -5.26 -1.59
CA GLN A 52 -8.72 -5.21 -0.13
C GLN A 52 -9.70 -4.18 0.47
N LEU A 53 -9.92 -3.07 -0.21
CA LEU A 53 -10.83 -2.01 0.25
C LEU A 53 -12.30 -2.35 -0.07
N GLU A 54 -12.55 -2.93 -1.24
CA GLU A 54 -13.89 -3.38 -1.67
C GLU A 54 -14.43 -4.48 -0.76
N ASP A 55 -13.59 -5.42 -0.32
CA ASP A 55 -13.93 -6.49 0.61
C ASP A 55 -14.60 -5.99 1.91
N VAL A 56 -14.26 -4.79 2.35
CA VAL A 56 -14.86 -4.15 3.54
C VAL A 56 -15.90 -3.08 3.18
N GLY A 57 -16.30 -2.98 1.91
CA GLY A 57 -17.39 -2.14 1.45
C GLY A 57 -17.03 -0.68 1.14
N TYR A 58 -15.77 -0.39 0.81
CA TYR A 58 -15.46 0.88 0.15
C TYR A 58 -15.96 0.86 -1.29
N GLN A 59 -16.40 2.03 -1.77
CA GLN A 59 -16.46 2.30 -3.20
C GLN A 59 -15.08 2.79 -3.62
N VAL A 60 -14.49 2.06 -4.55
CA VAL A 60 -13.13 2.32 -5.02
C VAL A 60 -13.16 2.89 -6.42
N GLU A 61 -12.36 3.90 -6.67
CA GLU A 61 -12.08 4.44 -7.99
C GLU A 61 -10.67 4.00 -8.42
N TYR A 62 -10.58 3.30 -9.55
CA TYR A 62 -9.31 2.93 -10.17
C TYR A 62 -9.10 3.78 -11.43
N LEU A 63 -7.92 4.39 -11.53
CA LEU A 63 -7.54 5.22 -12.67
C LEU A 63 -6.11 4.87 -13.12
N GLU A 64 -5.94 4.72 -14.44
CA GLU A 64 -4.60 4.75 -15.03
C GLU A 64 -4.27 6.17 -15.50
N SER A 65 -3.07 6.64 -15.19
CA SER A 65 -2.62 7.97 -15.61
C SER A 65 -1.17 7.93 -16.12
N GLY A 66 -0.88 8.73 -17.14
CA GLY A 66 0.44 8.81 -17.74
C GLY A 66 0.71 7.76 -18.79
N ALA A 67 0.60 6.47 -18.44
CA ALA A 67 0.78 5.35 -19.37
C ALA A 67 -0.07 4.15 -18.95
N PRO A 68 -0.34 3.20 -19.85
CA PRO A 68 -0.98 1.94 -19.50
C PRO A 68 -0.20 1.20 -18.40
N GLY A 69 -0.94 0.64 -17.43
CA GLY A 69 -0.35 -0.07 -16.30
C GLY A 69 0.04 0.82 -15.10
N ARG A 70 -0.05 2.15 -15.21
CA ARG A 70 0.20 3.09 -14.12
C ARG A 70 -1.09 3.29 -13.31
N GLY A 71 -1.43 2.28 -12.50
CA GLY A 71 -2.69 2.20 -11.77
C GLY A 71 -2.71 2.96 -10.45
N ASN A 72 -3.72 3.81 -10.28
CA ASN A 72 -3.98 4.56 -9.05
C ASN A 72 -5.31 4.12 -8.45
N VAL A 73 -5.41 4.12 -7.12
CA VAL A 73 -6.60 3.71 -6.39
C VAL A 73 -7.01 4.80 -5.41
N PHE A 74 -8.30 5.13 -5.42
CA PHE A 74 -8.86 6.10 -4.49
C PHE A 74 -10.06 5.51 -3.76
N ALA A 75 -10.15 5.79 -2.46
CA ALA A 75 -11.30 5.43 -1.64
C ALA A 75 -11.62 6.53 -0.64
N ARG A 76 -12.92 6.75 -0.39
CA ARG A 76 -13.39 7.76 0.55
C ARG A 76 -14.17 7.12 1.70
N LEU A 77 -13.85 7.53 2.91
CA LEU A 77 -14.67 7.31 4.09
C LEU A 77 -15.34 8.64 4.49
N THR A 78 -16.67 8.64 4.41
CA THR A 78 -17.44 9.83 4.80
C THR A 78 -17.35 10.09 6.30
N GLY A 79 -17.06 11.33 6.66
CA GLY A 79 -16.99 11.79 8.03
C GLY A 79 -18.30 12.36 8.56
N ALA A 80 -18.28 12.73 9.83
CA ALA A 80 -19.45 13.29 10.51
C ALA A 80 -19.79 14.71 10.05
N ASP A 81 -18.83 15.49 9.57
CA ASP A 81 -18.99 16.89 9.17
C ASP A 81 -18.42 17.11 7.77
N SER A 82 -19.30 17.12 6.77
CA SER A 82 -18.96 17.33 5.36
C SER A 82 -18.56 18.77 5.02
N SER A 83 -18.78 19.74 5.92
CA SER A 83 -18.34 21.13 5.72
C SER A 83 -16.84 21.30 5.96
N ARG A 84 -16.21 20.34 6.62
CA ARG A 84 -14.77 20.31 6.84
C ARG A 84 -14.09 19.72 5.61
N GLY A 85 -12.99 20.33 5.17
CA GLY A 85 -12.17 19.76 4.09
C GLY A 85 -11.73 18.32 4.44
N ALA A 86 -11.70 17.44 3.45
CA ALA A 86 -11.23 16.07 3.62
C ALA A 86 -9.76 16.04 4.04
N LEU A 87 -9.38 14.99 4.80
CA LEU A 87 -7.99 14.64 5.03
C LEU A 87 -7.56 13.64 3.95
N LEU A 88 -6.58 14.01 3.16
CA LEU A 88 -5.93 13.11 2.21
C LEU A 88 -4.81 12.35 2.92
N ILE A 89 -4.83 11.03 2.78
CA ILE A 89 -3.78 10.11 3.21
C ILE A 89 -3.32 9.38 1.94
N HIS A 90 -2.05 9.57 1.55
CA HIS A 90 -1.56 8.99 0.30
C HIS A 90 -0.25 8.23 0.50
N GLY A 91 0.01 7.30 -0.41
CA GLY A 91 1.27 6.59 -0.55
C GLY A 91 1.44 6.07 -1.97
N HIS A 92 2.70 5.96 -2.42
CA HIS A 92 2.99 5.44 -3.74
C HIS A 92 3.17 3.92 -3.73
N LEU A 93 2.88 3.28 -4.86
CA LEU A 93 2.94 1.83 -5.07
C LEU A 93 4.22 1.40 -5.77
N ASP A 94 4.84 2.29 -6.52
CA ASP A 94 6.07 2.02 -7.25
C ASP A 94 7.29 1.92 -6.31
N VAL A 95 8.34 1.35 -6.83
CA VAL A 95 9.61 1.21 -6.14
C VAL A 95 10.77 1.39 -7.13
N VAL A 96 11.89 1.92 -6.63
CA VAL A 96 13.12 2.00 -7.43
C VAL A 96 13.69 0.61 -7.72
N PRO A 97 14.52 0.46 -8.79
CA PRO A 97 15.13 -0.82 -9.16
C PRO A 97 15.89 -1.47 -8.02
N ALA A 98 15.96 -2.80 -8.07
CA ALA A 98 16.76 -3.62 -7.16
C ALA A 98 17.48 -4.71 -7.96
N GLU A 99 18.79 -4.82 -7.79
CA GLU A 99 19.58 -5.90 -8.40
C GLU A 99 19.60 -7.12 -7.44
N PRO A 100 18.94 -8.23 -7.76
CA PRO A 100 18.80 -9.37 -6.85
C PRO A 100 20.13 -9.92 -6.33
N ALA A 101 21.21 -9.81 -7.11
CA ALA A 101 22.55 -10.30 -6.73
C ALA A 101 23.16 -9.50 -5.56
N GLU A 102 22.65 -8.30 -5.27
CA GLU A 102 23.11 -7.44 -4.17
C GLU A 102 22.31 -7.66 -2.87
N TRP A 103 21.33 -8.59 -2.89
CA TRP A 103 20.44 -8.83 -1.77
C TRP A 103 20.68 -10.18 -1.12
N SER A 104 20.64 -10.24 0.19
CA SER A 104 20.70 -11.51 0.94
C SER A 104 19.42 -12.34 0.83
N VAL A 105 18.29 -11.69 0.55
CA VAL A 105 16.98 -12.28 0.30
C VAL A 105 16.43 -11.65 -0.97
N HIS A 106 15.76 -12.42 -1.82
CA HIS A 106 15.24 -11.84 -3.08
C HIS A 106 14.39 -10.60 -2.82
N PRO A 107 14.63 -9.45 -3.51
CA PRO A 107 14.03 -8.16 -3.20
C PRO A 107 12.49 -8.12 -3.29
N PHE A 108 11.87 -9.05 -4.01
CA PHE A 108 10.43 -9.17 -4.14
C PHE A 108 9.87 -10.44 -3.50
N SER A 109 10.59 -11.05 -2.53
CA SER A 109 10.10 -12.25 -1.82
C SER A 109 9.02 -11.92 -0.79
N GLY A 110 9.05 -10.73 -0.18
CA GLY A 110 8.23 -10.39 0.97
C GLY A 110 8.50 -11.32 2.16
N ALA A 111 9.73 -11.83 2.30
CA ALA A 111 10.07 -12.75 3.38
C ALA A 111 9.89 -12.09 4.74
N VAL A 112 9.40 -12.87 5.71
CA VAL A 112 9.28 -12.47 7.11
C VAL A 112 10.20 -13.36 7.91
N GLU A 113 11.34 -12.82 8.30
CA GLU A 113 12.42 -13.55 8.98
C GLU A 113 13.02 -12.70 10.11
N ASP A 114 13.32 -13.33 11.23
CA ASP A 114 13.96 -12.69 12.39
C ASP A 114 13.21 -11.44 12.92
N GLY A 115 11.88 -11.39 12.77
CA GLY A 115 11.05 -10.25 13.19
C GLY A 115 11.07 -9.06 12.24
N TYR A 116 11.54 -9.25 11.00
CA TYR A 116 11.58 -8.23 9.96
C TYR A 116 10.80 -8.67 8.72
N VAL A 117 10.22 -7.71 8.01
CA VAL A 117 9.76 -7.88 6.63
C VAL A 117 10.87 -7.42 5.69
N TRP A 118 11.26 -8.32 4.77
CA TRP A 118 12.37 -8.07 3.85
C TRP A 118 11.88 -7.80 2.44
N GLY A 119 12.44 -6.77 1.82
CA GLY A 119 12.26 -6.55 0.39
C GLY A 119 12.40 -5.10 -0.05
N ARG A 120 12.37 -4.90 -1.38
CA ARG A 120 12.34 -3.58 -1.99
C ARG A 120 10.99 -2.93 -1.68
N GLY A 121 11.02 -1.66 -1.25
CA GLY A 121 9.82 -0.95 -0.81
C GLY A 121 9.38 -1.24 0.63
N ALA A 122 10.10 -2.10 1.39
CA ALA A 122 9.75 -2.41 2.77
C ALA A 122 9.82 -1.20 3.74
N VAL A 123 10.42 -0.10 3.33
CA VAL A 123 10.50 1.17 4.07
C VAL A 123 9.99 2.34 3.23
N ASP A 124 10.12 2.25 1.91
CA ASP A 124 9.74 3.31 0.97
C ASP A 124 8.98 2.69 -0.21
N MET A 125 7.60 2.71 -0.15
CA MET A 125 6.85 2.99 1.09
C MET A 125 5.70 1.99 1.26
N LYS A 126 5.92 0.69 0.88
CA LYS A 126 4.90 -0.37 0.99
C LYS A 126 4.50 -0.68 2.44
N ASP A 127 5.35 -0.34 3.43
CA ASP A 127 4.99 -0.37 4.86
C ASP A 127 3.87 0.63 5.15
N MET A 128 4.02 1.89 4.70
CA MET A 128 3.00 2.91 4.86
C MET A 128 1.72 2.56 4.10
N VAL A 129 1.85 2.05 2.87
CA VAL A 129 0.71 1.56 2.08
C VAL A 129 -0.02 0.44 2.83
N GLY A 130 0.70 -0.52 3.39
CA GLY A 130 0.13 -1.59 4.20
C GLY A 130 -0.62 -1.07 5.43
N MET A 131 -0.03 -0.13 6.16
CA MET A 131 -0.69 0.52 7.29
C MET A 131 -1.96 1.27 6.86
N MET A 132 -1.93 1.98 5.73
CA MET A 132 -3.10 2.68 5.19
C MET A 132 -4.25 1.71 4.89
N ILE A 133 -3.96 0.57 4.24
CA ILE A 133 -4.96 -0.47 3.94
C ILE A 133 -5.58 -0.99 5.24
N VAL A 134 -4.75 -1.39 6.20
CA VAL A 134 -5.20 -1.98 7.47
C VAL A 134 -6.05 -0.99 8.26
N ILE A 135 -5.63 0.27 8.35
CA ILE A 135 -6.38 1.34 9.03
C ILE A 135 -7.72 1.59 8.32
N ALA A 136 -7.73 1.70 6.98
CA ALA A 136 -8.96 1.89 6.22
C ALA A 136 -9.95 0.74 6.46
N ARG A 137 -9.49 -0.52 6.41
CA ARG A 137 -10.29 -1.71 6.70
C ARG A 137 -10.83 -1.70 8.14
N HIS A 138 -9.97 -1.33 9.10
CA HIS A 138 -10.37 -1.22 10.51
C HIS A 138 -11.49 -0.18 10.70
N PHE A 139 -11.39 1.02 10.13
CA PHE A 139 -12.44 2.03 10.22
C PHE A 139 -13.79 1.51 9.73
N ARG A 140 -13.82 0.84 8.59
CA ARG A 140 -15.06 0.28 8.01
C ARG A 140 -15.65 -0.83 8.86
N ARG A 141 -14.84 -1.80 9.30
CA ARG A 141 -15.31 -2.93 10.12
C ARG A 141 -15.80 -2.49 11.48
N SER A 142 -15.16 -1.49 12.08
CA SER A 142 -15.52 -0.98 13.41
C SER A 142 -16.66 0.04 13.37
N GLY A 143 -17.15 0.44 12.19
CA GLY A 143 -18.18 1.47 12.05
C GLY A 143 -17.75 2.84 12.54
N ILE A 144 -16.44 3.10 12.60
CA ILE A 144 -15.90 4.38 13.05
C ILE A 144 -16.23 5.46 12.02
N VAL A 145 -16.89 6.54 12.47
CA VAL A 145 -17.15 7.72 11.67
C VAL A 145 -16.14 8.81 12.06
N PRO A 146 -15.20 9.15 11.17
CA PRO A 146 -14.21 10.18 11.48
C PRO A 146 -14.86 11.57 11.53
N PRO A 147 -14.22 12.58 12.16
CA PRO A 147 -14.79 13.92 12.29
C PRO A 147 -14.85 14.72 10.97
N ARG A 148 -14.16 14.24 9.92
CA ARG A 148 -14.16 14.74 8.54
C ARG A 148 -13.97 13.58 7.58
N ASP A 149 -14.23 13.80 6.31
CA ASP A 149 -13.94 12.78 5.30
C ASP A 149 -12.46 12.42 5.31
N LEU A 150 -12.18 11.13 5.16
CA LEU A 150 -10.85 10.62 4.85
C LEU A 150 -10.82 10.18 3.39
N VAL A 151 -9.80 10.57 2.66
CA VAL A 151 -9.52 10.10 1.31
C VAL A 151 -8.20 9.33 1.33
N PHE A 152 -8.26 8.07 0.97
CA PHE A 152 -7.08 7.23 0.80
C PHE A 152 -6.72 7.24 -0.68
N ALA A 153 -5.47 7.57 -0.99
CA ALA A 153 -4.94 7.57 -2.35
C ALA A 153 -3.67 6.71 -2.42
N PHE A 154 -3.71 5.71 -3.27
CA PHE A 154 -2.58 4.82 -3.56
C PHE A 154 -2.17 5.10 -5.00
N VAL A 155 -1.03 5.73 -5.17
CA VAL A 155 -0.62 6.32 -6.45
C VAL A 155 0.51 5.55 -7.11
N ALA A 156 0.58 5.65 -8.43
CA ALA A 156 1.48 4.88 -9.27
C ALA A 156 2.89 5.45 -9.35
N ASP A 157 3.10 6.71 -9.04
CA ASP A 157 4.36 7.41 -9.33
C ASP A 157 4.66 8.42 -8.23
N GLU A 158 5.87 8.39 -7.74
CA GLU A 158 6.38 9.34 -6.76
C GLU A 158 6.73 10.70 -7.41
#